data_2d7614137af40f629ff53ad8bbb3c8bc
#
_entry.id   2d7614137af40f629ff53ad8bbb3c8bc
#
_cell.length_a   1.000
_cell.length_b   1.000
_cell.length_c   1.000
_cell.angle_alpha   90.00
_cell.angle_beta   90.00
_cell.angle_gamma   90.00
#
_symmetry.space_group_name_H-M   'P 1'
#
loop_
_entity.id
_entity.type
_entity.pdbx_description
1 polymer ?
#
loop_
_entity_poly.entity_id
_entity_poly.type
_entity_poly.pdbx_seq_one_letter_code
_entity_poly.pdbx_strand_id
1 'polypeptide(L)'
;MRYSRTRFMQAVDLLGEVLSAPEPAERSVEKFFRRNKQMGSKDRRTTSEIVYLCVRRKLELETLVKLSGVSAPSGIEAIVSSGLLRYFGWLPAYFKDTNAAPYIASLSLYLSQLNDDVLALSEKLNLPNWLFHAMRSQFDEQALIDLGMALLQPAEVDIRANTLVNDQAQLLSALKKQEVE
;
A
#
# COMPACT_ATOMS: atom_id res chain seq x y z
N MET A 1 11.60 8.18 5.38
CA MET A 1 10.53 9.14 4.95
C MET A 1 10.24 10.11 6.10
N ARG A 2 10.12 11.43 5.84
CA ARG A 2 9.83 12.40 6.91
C ARG A 2 8.32 12.47 7.14
N TYR A 3 7.88 12.37 8.43
CA TYR A 3 6.48 12.54 8.82
C TYR A 3 5.91 13.90 8.40
N SER A 4 4.65 13.90 7.98
CA SER A 4 3.84 15.10 7.80
C SER A 4 2.38 14.74 8.04
N ARG A 5 1.71 15.44 8.97
CA ARG A 5 0.27 15.29 9.22
C ARG A 5 -0.54 15.47 7.93
N THR A 6 -0.16 16.44 7.11
CA THR A 6 -0.84 16.69 5.83
C THR A 6 -0.77 15.48 4.91
N ARG A 7 0.40 14.83 4.78
CA ARG A 7 0.55 13.61 3.96
C ARG A 7 -0.24 12.45 4.51
N PHE A 8 -0.27 12.30 5.83
CA PHE A 8 -1.09 11.28 6.47
C PHE A 8 -2.56 11.45 6.11
N MET A 9 -3.12 12.66 6.30
CA MET A 9 -4.51 12.95 5.96
C MET A 9 -4.78 12.80 4.46
N GLN A 10 -3.88 13.25 3.61
CA GLN A 10 -3.99 13.05 2.15
C GLN A 10 -4.02 11.58 1.75
N ALA A 11 -3.25 10.72 2.44
CA ALA A 11 -3.29 9.28 2.20
C ALA A 11 -4.60 8.66 2.69
N VAL A 12 -5.13 9.11 3.82
CA VAL A 12 -6.44 8.70 4.35
C VAL A 12 -7.56 9.08 3.38
N ASP A 13 -7.59 10.34 2.94
CA ASP A 13 -8.59 10.85 2.01
C ASP A 13 -8.54 10.09 0.67
N LEU A 14 -7.34 9.95 0.10
CA LEU A 14 -7.16 9.25 -1.18
C LEU A 14 -7.52 7.77 -1.07
N LEU A 15 -7.12 7.07 0.00
CA LEU A 15 -7.50 5.67 0.20
C LEU A 15 -9.01 5.52 0.32
N GLY A 16 -9.67 6.42 1.04
CA GLY A 16 -11.14 6.44 1.15
C GLY A 16 -11.81 6.57 -0.21
N GLU A 17 -11.32 7.47 -1.07
CA GLU A 17 -11.83 7.62 -2.43
C GLU A 17 -11.59 6.37 -3.28
N VAL A 18 -10.39 5.81 -3.24
CA VAL A 18 -10.03 4.59 -4.00
C VAL A 18 -10.91 3.41 -3.60
N LEU A 19 -11.16 3.20 -2.31
CA LEU A 19 -11.93 2.05 -1.82
C LEU A 19 -13.45 2.21 -2.01
N SER A 20 -13.94 3.44 -2.14
CA SER A 20 -15.37 3.72 -2.36
C SER A 20 -15.75 3.87 -3.83
N ALA A 21 -14.79 4.10 -4.71
CA ALA A 21 -15.05 4.33 -6.13
C ALA A 21 -15.30 3.00 -6.88
N PRO A 22 -16.25 2.98 -7.83
CA PRO A 22 -16.47 1.82 -8.71
C PRO A 22 -15.42 1.72 -9.83
N GLU A 23 -14.57 2.72 -9.98
CA GLU A 23 -13.56 2.81 -11.02
C GLU A 23 -12.20 2.25 -10.57
N PRO A 24 -11.28 1.93 -11.51
CA PRO A 24 -9.92 1.53 -11.16
C PRO A 24 -9.19 2.57 -10.31
N ALA A 25 -8.39 2.09 -9.35
CA ALA A 25 -7.65 2.93 -8.39
C ALA A 25 -6.84 4.05 -9.07
N GLU A 26 -6.22 3.75 -10.23
CA GLU A 26 -5.44 4.72 -11.01
C GLU A 26 -6.25 5.97 -11.37
N ARG A 27 -7.50 5.81 -11.79
CA ARG A 27 -8.39 6.94 -12.14
C ARG A 27 -8.74 7.78 -10.92
N SER A 28 -9.00 7.15 -9.78
CA SER A 28 -9.26 7.87 -8.52
C SER A 28 -8.03 8.65 -8.09
N VAL A 29 -6.84 8.06 -8.17
CA VAL A 29 -5.56 8.71 -7.87
C VAL A 29 -5.33 9.92 -8.79
N GLU A 30 -5.54 9.78 -10.11
CA GLU A 30 -5.39 10.86 -11.07
C GLU A 30 -6.36 12.03 -10.76
N LYS A 31 -7.63 11.72 -10.51
CA LYS A 31 -8.65 12.74 -10.15
C LYS A 31 -8.29 13.45 -8.85
N PHE A 32 -7.83 12.71 -7.86
CA PHE A 32 -7.40 13.28 -6.58
C PHE A 32 -6.27 14.29 -6.78
N PHE A 33 -5.23 13.95 -7.54
CA PHE A 33 -4.11 14.86 -7.78
C PHE A 33 -4.45 16.04 -8.67
N ARG A 34 -5.42 15.90 -9.59
CA ARG A 34 -5.94 17.04 -10.36
C ARG A 34 -6.61 18.09 -9.48
N ARG A 35 -7.32 17.65 -8.41
CA ARG A 35 -7.97 18.56 -7.45
C ARG A 35 -6.97 19.14 -6.44
N ASN A 36 -5.91 18.41 -6.14
CA ASN A 36 -4.88 18.78 -5.16
C ASN A 36 -3.60 19.28 -5.85
N LYS A 37 -3.72 20.33 -6.67
CA LYS A 37 -2.60 20.89 -7.48
C LYS A 37 -1.44 21.39 -6.63
N GLN A 38 -1.68 21.79 -5.38
CA GLN A 38 -0.69 22.24 -4.40
C GLN A 38 0.28 21.14 -3.96
N MET A 39 -0.02 19.87 -4.21
CA MET A 39 0.88 18.76 -3.89
C MET A 39 2.04 18.72 -4.87
N GLY A 40 3.27 18.81 -4.34
CA GLY A 40 4.49 18.64 -5.12
C GLY A 40 4.68 17.18 -5.58
N SER A 41 5.57 16.97 -6.56
CA SER A 41 5.84 15.63 -7.12
C SER A 41 6.22 14.60 -6.05
N LYS A 42 7.07 14.99 -5.09
CA LYS A 42 7.49 14.13 -3.98
C LYS A 42 6.32 13.75 -3.07
N ASP A 43 5.41 14.68 -2.79
CA ASP A 43 4.23 14.39 -1.95
C ASP A 43 3.26 13.47 -2.66
N ARG A 44 3.03 13.69 -3.97
CA ARG A 44 2.20 12.82 -4.80
C ARG A 44 2.74 11.40 -4.84
N ARG A 45 4.05 11.24 -5.10
CA ARG A 45 4.72 9.94 -5.11
C ARG A 45 4.54 9.21 -3.77
N THR A 46 4.88 9.88 -2.66
CA THR A 46 4.77 9.31 -1.31
C THR A 46 3.33 8.91 -0.97
N THR A 47 2.35 9.79 -1.26
CA THR A 47 0.93 9.49 -1.01
C THR A 47 0.45 8.30 -1.85
N SER A 48 0.85 8.22 -3.12
CA SER A 48 0.56 7.06 -3.98
C SER A 48 1.17 5.77 -3.43
N GLU A 49 2.43 5.79 -3.03
CA GLU A 49 3.13 4.62 -2.47
C GLU A 49 2.39 4.08 -1.24
N ILE A 50 1.95 4.98 -0.32
CA ILE A 50 1.17 4.60 0.86
C ILE A 50 -0.16 3.97 0.46
N VAL A 51 -0.91 4.63 -0.43
CA VAL A 51 -2.25 4.17 -0.84
C VAL A 51 -2.17 2.83 -1.57
N TYR A 52 -1.25 2.68 -2.53
CA TYR A 52 -1.09 1.42 -3.26
C TYR A 52 -0.61 0.27 -2.35
N LEU A 53 0.22 0.54 -1.34
CA LEU A 53 0.53 -0.45 -0.32
C LEU A 53 -0.72 -0.87 0.45
N CYS A 54 -1.51 0.10 0.93
CA CYS A 54 -2.73 -0.19 1.67
C CYS A 54 -3.76 -0.97 0.85
N VAL A 55 -3.91 -0.65 -0.44
CA VAL A 55 -4.79 -1.40 -1.35
C VAL A 55 -4.28 -2.83 -1.53
N ARG A 56 -3.00 -3.00 -1.79
CA ARG A 56 -2.35 -4.30 -2.03
C ARG A 56 -2.39 -5.21 -0.80
N ARG A 57 -2.32 -4.62 0.40
CA ARG A 57 -2.31 -5.34 1.68
C ARG A 57 -3.58 -5.11 2.51
N LYS A 58 -4.68 -4.78 1.85
CA LYS A 58 -5.93 -4.39 2.49
C LYS A 58 -6.43 -5.44 3.47
N LEU A 59 -6.49 -6.69 3.04
CA LEU A 59 -7.04 -7.78 3.84
C LEU A 59 -6.20 -8.04 5.11
N GLU A 60 -4.90 -8.08 4.98
CA GLU A 60 -3.97 -8.18 6.10
C GLU A 60 -4.15 -7.01 7.09
N LEU A 61 -4.15 -5.77 6.57
CA LEU A 61 -4.24 -4.58 7.41
C LEU A 61 -5.60 -4.48 8.13
N GLU A 62 -6.70 -4.82 7.46
CA GLU A 62 -8.04 -4.88 8.08
C GLU A 62 -8.10 -5.93 9.21
N THR A 63 -7.52 -7.11 8.97
CA THR A 63 -7.47 -8.15 9.99
C THR A 63 -6.64 -7.73 11.19
N LEU A 64 -5.46 -7.14 10.98
CA LEU A 64 -4.61 -6.63 12.06
C LEU A 64 -5.29 -5.54 12.89
N VAL A 65 -5.97 -4.61 12.24
CA VAL A 65 -6.76 -3.57 12.92
C VAL A 65 -7.87 -4.21 13.75
N LYS A 66 -8.61 -5.16 13.18
CA LYS A 66 -9.69 -5.87 13.89
C LYS A 66 -9.16 -6.64 15.10
N LEU A 67 -8.07 -7.39 14.96
CA LEU A 67 -7.48 -8.18 16.04
C LEU A 67 -6.87 -7.31 17.14
N SER A 68 -6.37 -6.11 16.80
CA SER A 68 -5.81 -5.18 17.78
C SER A 68 -6.87 -4.65 18.76
N GLY A 69 -8.15 -4.69 18.41
CA GLY A 69 -9.24 -4.10 19.21
C GLY A 69 -9.17 -2.58 19.35
N VAL A 70 -8.29 -1.92 18.60
CA VAL A 70 -8.06 -0.47 18.71
C VAL A 70 -9.17 0.29 18.00
N SER A 71 -9.81 1.23 18.72
CA SER A 71 -10.79 2.16 18.16
C SER A 71 -10.09 3.35 17.51
N ALA A 72 -10.08 3.39 16.18
CA ALA A 72 -9.63 4.55 15.39
C ALA A 72 -10.84 5.42 14.98
N PRO A 73 -10.61 6.71 14.62
CA PRO A 73 -11.68 7.61 14.16
C PRO A 73 -12.41 7.09 12.91
N SER A 74 -11.71 6.36 12.05
CA SER A 74 -12.30 5.65 10.91
C SER A 74 -11.51 4.38 10.58
N GLY A 75 -12.17 3.41 9.92
CA GLY A 75 -11.50 2.21 9.43
C GLY A 75 -10.39 2.52 8.42
N ILE A 76 -10.57 3.52 7.57
CA ILE A 76 -9.56 3.97 6.59
C ILE A 76 -8.31 4.51 7.31
N GLU A 77 -8.51 5.34 8.33
CA GLU A 77 -7.41 5.90 9.12
C GLU A 77 -6.63 4.80 9.85
N ALA A 78 -7.32 3.79 10.37
CA ALA A 78 -6.71 2.63 10.99
C ALA A 78 -5.86 1.81 10.00
N ILE A 79 -6.37 1.58 8.78
CA ILE A 79 -5.65 0.86 7.72
C ILE A 79 -4.37 1.62 7.32
N VAL A 80 -4.47 2.94 7.06
CA VAL A 80 -3.31 3.77 6.71
C VAL A 80 -2.28 3.76 7.84
N SER A 81 -2.73 3.93 9.10
CA SER A 81 -1.84 3.90 10.27
C SER A 81 -1.12 2.57 10.40
N SER A 82 -1.84 1.46 10.25
CA SER A 82 -1.28 0.11 10.30
C SER A 82 -0.23 -0.10 9.21
N GLY A 83 -0.52 0.32 7.97
CA GLY A 83 0.41 0.28 6.85
C GLY A 83 1.67 1.10 7.09
N LEU A 84 1.54 2.31 7.61
CA LEU A 84 2.67 3.20 7.90
C LEU A 84 3.56 2.66 9.01
N LEU A 85 2.96 2.14 10.10
CA LEU A 85 3.71 1.56 11.20
C LEU A 85 4.45 0.29 10.78
N ARG A 86 3.78 -0.60 10.03
CA ARG A 86 4.33 -1.93 9.70
C ARG A 86 5.32 -1.91 8.54
N TYR A 87 5.08 -1.09 7.51
CA TYR A 87 5.82 -1.16 6.24
C TYR A 87 6.66 0.06 5.93
N PHE A 88 6.34 1.22 6.49
CA PHE A 88 7.10 2.44 6.25
C PHE A 88 8.01 2.84 7.42
N GLY A 89 8.02 2.07 8.50
CA GLY A 89 8.83 2.35 9.69
C GLY A 89 8.45 3.66 10.38
N TRP A 90 7.20 4.08 10.28
CA TRP A 90 6.74 5.25 11.02
C TRP A 90 6.63 4.94 12.50
N LEU A 91 6.95 5.94 13.34
CA LEU A 91 6.95 5.80 14.78
C LEU A 91 5.73 6.51 15.40
N PRO A 92 5.15 5.99 16.48
CA PRO A 92 4.06 6.67 17.21
C PRO A 92 4.37 8.11 17.57
N ALA A 93 5.64 8.41 17.88
CA ALA A 93 6.11 9.76 18.19
C ALA A 93 5.83 10.80 17.09
N TYR A 94 5.68 10.36 15.84
CA TYR A 94 5.34 11.27 14.73
C TYR A 94 3.91 11.80 14.81
N PHE A 95 3.04 11.15 15.57
CA PHE A 95 1.61 11.47 15.70
C PHE A 95 1.26 12.15 17.04
N LYS A 96 2.25 12.40 17.91
CA LYS A 96 2.05 12.89 19.29
C LYS A 96 1.15 14.12 19.40
N ASP A 97 1.17 15.00 18.41
CA ASP A 97 0.39 16.24 18.37
C ASP A 97 -0.90 16.13 17.56
N THR A 98 -1.40 14.90 17.38
CA THR A 98 -2.62 14.62 16.63
C THR A 98 -3.64 13.91 17.51
N ASN A 99 -4.93 14.00 17.13
CA ASN A 99 -6.01 13.23 17.77
C ASN A 99 -5.84 11.71 17.56
N ALA A 100 -4.96 11.33 16.64
CA ALA A 100 -4.63 9.95 16.32
C ALA A 100 -3.66 9.32 17.34
N ALA A 101 -2.92 10.11 18.11
CA ALA A 101 -1.84 9.63 18.97
C ALA A 101 -2.23 8.48 19.91
N PRO A 102 -3.37 8.51 20.63
CA PRO A 102 -3.72 7.44 21.56
C PRO A 102 -3.91 6.09 20.87
N TYR A 103 -4.67 6.05 19.77
CA TYR A 103 -4.92 4.78 19.08
C TYR A 103 -3.69 4.29 18.30
N ILE A 104 -2.88 5.18 17.74
CA ILE A 104 -1.62 4.82 17.06
C ILE A 104 -0.62 4.22 18.03
N ALA A 105 -0.52 4.74 19.24
CA ALA A 105 0.34 4.15 20.28
C ALA A 105 -0.09 2.71 20.62
N SER A 106 -1.40 2.50 20.84
CA SER A 106 -1.96 1.17 21.12
C SER A 106 -1.79 0.21 19.94
N LEU A 107 -2.04 0.68 18.72
CA LEU A 107 -1.85 -0.10 17.50
C LEU A 107 -0.38 -0.48 17.30
N SER A 108 0.55 0.45 17.53
CA SER A 108 1.98 0.19 17.43
C SER A 108 2.45 -0.84 18.45
N LEU A 109 1.96 -0.76 19.70
CA LEU A 109 2.26 -1.75 20.74
C LEU A 109 1.77 -3.15 20.31
N TYR A 110 0.53 -3.25 19.83
CA TYR A 110 0.00 -4.49 19.31
C TYR A 110 0.86 -5.06 18.17
N LEU A 111 1.19 -4.25 17.18
CA LEU A 111 1.99 -4.66 16.03
C LEU A 111 3.42 -5.08 16.42
N SER A 112 4.01 -4.50 17.46
CA SER A 112 5.34 -4.87 17.96
C SER A 112 5.38 -6.22 18.68
N GLN A 113 4.24 -6.68 19.18
CA GLN A 113 4.08 -7.97 19.87
C GLN A 113 3.46 -9.05 18.97
N LEU A 114 3.20 -8.70 17.70
CA LEU A 114 2.51 -9.56 16.77
C LEU A 114 3.37 -10.78 16.43
N ASN A 115 2.78 -11.96 16.63
CA ASN A 115 3.22 -13.17 15.95
C ASN A 115 2.43 -13.31 14.63
N ASP A 116 3.10 -13.43 13.50
CA ASP A 116 2.46 -13.56 12.20
C ASP A 116 1.58 -14.82 12.07
N ASP A 117 1.69 -15.77 13.01
CA ASP A 117 0.84 -16.97 13.06
C ASP A 117 -0.64 -16.68 13.38
N VAL A 118 -0.97 -15.48 13.85
CA VAL A 118 -2.36 -15.08 14.08
C VAL A 118 -3.14 -14.80 12.78
N LEU A 119 -2.43 -14.61 11.66
CA LEU A 119 -3.03 -14.39 10.35
C LEU A 119 -3.20 -15.71 9.60
N ALA A 120 -4.38 -15.95 9.04
CA ALA A 120 -4.58 -17.03 8.10
C ALA A 120 -3.72 -16.84 6.84
N LEU A 121 -3.38 -17.92 6.14
CA LEU A 121 -2.54 -17.84 4.93
C LEU A 121 -3.17 -16.94 3.86
N SER A 122 -4.49 -16.98 3.68
CA SER A 122 -5.20 -16.10 2.75
C SER A 122 -5.02 -14.61 3.11
N GLU A 123 -4.98 -14.27 4.40
CA GLU A 123 -4.77 -12.90 4.89
C GLU A 123 -3.32 -12.46 4.69
N LYS A 124 -2.34 -13.34 4.99
CA LYS A 124 -0.91 -13.09 4.72
C LYS A 124 -0.63 -12.81 3.26
N LEU A 125 -1.30 -13.54 2.36
CA LEU A 125 -1.19 -13.39 0.91
C LEU A 125 -2.13 -12.33 0.32
N ASN A 126 -2.97 -11.70 1.15
CA ASN A 126 -3.99 -10.73 0.72
C ASN A 126 -4.93 -11.25 -0.38
N LEU A 127 -5.23 -12.54 -0.36
CA LEU A 127 -6.13 -13.19 -1.29
C LEU A 127 -7.54 -13.31 -0.69
N PRO A 128 -8.57 -12.75 -1.33
CA PRO A 128 -9.96 -13.01 -0.93
C PRO A 128 -10.24 -14.51 -0.87
N ASN A 129 -11.07 -14.95 0.07
CA ASN A 129 -11.31 -16.39 0.32
C ASN A 129 -11.69 -17.16 -0.96
N TRP A 130 -12.54 -16.60 -1.81
CA TRP A 130 -12.93 -17.25 -3.06
C TRP A 130 -11.73 -17.49 -3.99
N LEU A 131 -10.82 -16.50 -4.11
CA LEU A 131 -9.63 -16.60 -4.95
C LEU A 131 -8.61 -17.55 -4.32
N PHE A 132 -8.40 -17.46 -3.00
CA PHE A 132 -7.52 -18.36 -2.27
C PHE A 132 -7.94 -19.82 -2.46
N HIS A 133 -9.23 -20.15 -2.32
CA HIS A 133 -9.72 -21.51 -2.55
C HIS A 133 -9.59 -21.96 -4.00
N ALA A 134 -9.87 -21.07 -4.96
CA ALA A 134 -9.71 -21.38 -6.38
C ALA A 134 -8.24 -21.66 -6.73
N MET A 135 -7.29 -20.88 -6.20
CA MET A 135 -5.87 -21.08 -6.43
C MET A 135 -5.36 -22.35 -5.71
N ARG A 136 -5.80 -22.62 -4.49
CA ARG A 136 -5.43 -23.82 -3.73
C ARG A 136 -5.85 -25.12 -4.40
N SER A 137 -6.87 -25.10 -5.26
CA SER A 137 -7.25 -26.27 -6.05
C SER A 137 -6.34 -26.56 -7.25
N GLN A 138 -5.48 -25.60 -7.62
CA GLN A 138 -4.63 -25.68 -8.82
C GLN A 138 -3.13 -25.69 -8.50
N PHE A 139 -2.73 -25.14 -7.36
CA PHE A 139 -1.34 -25.00 -6.93
C PHE A 139 -1.14 -25.77 -5.63
N ASP A 140 0.06 -26.35 -5.45
CA ASP A 140 0.51 -26.79 -4.13
C ASP A 140 0.73 -25.58 -3.19
N GLU A 141 0.93 -25.87 -1.91
CA GLU A 141 1.01 -24.81 -0.90
C GLU A 141 2.22 -23.89 -1.13
N GLN A 142 3.37 -24.43 -1.53
CA GLN A 142 4.56 -23.60 -1.77
C GLN A 142 4.40 -22.72 -2.99
N ALA A 143 3.90 -23.25 -4.09
CA ALA A 143 3.63 -22.47 -5.31
C ALA A 143 2.57 -21.37 -5.06
N LEU A 144 1.57 -21.67 -4.23
CA LEU A 144 0.57 -20.69 -3.83
C LEU A 144 1.19 -19.55 -2.99
N ILE A 145 2.07 -19.87 -2.06
CA ILE A 145 2.80 -18.88 -1.26
C ILE A 145 3.67 -18.02 -2.16
N ASP A 146 4.48 -18.63 -3.01
CA ASP A 146 5.40 -17.90 -3.90
C ASP A 146 4.64 -16.96 -4.84
N LEU A 147 3.53 -17.42 -5.42
CA LEU A 147 2.68 -16.61 -6.28
C LEU A 147 2.01 -15.48 -5.51
N GLY A 148 1.44 -15.76 -4.33
CA GLY A 148 0.81 -14.75 -3.49
C GLY A 148 1.80 -13.68 -3.03
N MET A 149 3.02 -14.08 -2.65
CA MET A 149 4.08 -13.14 -2.28
C MET A 149 4.55 -12.30 -3.46
N ALA A 150 4.63 -12.88 -4.67
CA ALA A 150 4.95 -12.13 -5.88
C ALA A 150 3.88 -11.08 -6.22
N LEU A 151 2.60 -11.41 -6.06
CA LEU A 151 1.48 -10.46 -6.26
C LEU A 151 1.48 -9.29 -5.26
N LEU A 152 2.14 -9.45 -4.10
CA LEU A 152 2.29 -8.39 -3.10
C LEU A 152 3.45 -7.43 -3.41
N GLN A 153 4.30 -7.73 -4.37
CA GLN A 153 5.37 -6.82 -4.79
C GLN A 153 4.83 -5.69 -5.66
N PRO A 154 5.49 -4.52 -5.69
CA PRO A 154 5.25 -3.52 -6.72
C PRO A 154 5.43 -4.14 -8.10
N ALA A 155 4.54 -3.81 -9.03
CA ALA A 155 4.71 -4.24 -10.41
C ALA A 155 5.97 -3.61 -11.01
N GLU A 156 6.74 -4.40 -11.74
CA GLU A 156 7.85 -3.90 -12.55
C GLU A 156 7.31 -3.06 -13.71
N VAL A 157 8.11 -2.13 -14.20
CA VAL A 157 7.73 -1.31 -15.34
C VAL A 157 8.32 -1.90 -16.62
N ASP A 158 7.47 -2.50 -17.42
CA ASP A 158 7.84 -3.02 -18.73
C ASP A 158 7.70 -1.95 -19.80
N ILE A 159 8.77 -1.67 -20.54
CA ILE A 159 8.78 -0.72 -21.65
C ILE A 159 9.08 -1.45 -22.96
N ARG A 160 8.17 -1.34 -23.91
CA ARG A 160 8.39 -1.85 -25.26
C ARG A 160 9.09 -0.79 -26.12
N ALA A 161 10.28 -1.11 -26.64
CA ALA A 161 10.95 -0.26 -27.62
C ALA A 161 10.11 -0.15 -28.90
N ASN A 162 9.93 1.08 -29.39
CA ASN A 162 9.39 1.32 -30.72
C ASN A 162 10.52 1.09 -31.74
N THR A 163 10.56 -0.09 -32.34
CA THR A 163 11.62 -0.50 -33.26
C THR A 163 11.67 0.30 -34.59
N LEU A 164 10.65 1.12 -34.87
CA LEU A 164 10.67 2.08 -35.99
C LEU A 164 11.50 3.34 -35.66
N VAL A 165 11.77 3.61 -34.37
CA VAL A 165 12.44 4.81 -33.92
C VAL A 165 13.77 4.49 -33.25
N ASN A 166 13.81 3.49 -32.38
CA ASN A 166 14.98 3.12 -31.60
C ASN A 166 15.06 1.60 -31.44
N ASP A 167 16.26 1.07 -31.36
CA ASP A 167 16.47 -0.29 -30.89
C ASP A 167 16.48 -0.36 -29.34
N GLN A 168 16.48 -1.57 -28.81
CA GLN A 168 16.47 -1.80 -27.37
C GLN A 168 17.71 -1.22 -26.68
N ALA A 169 18.90 -1.32 -27.30
CA ALA A 169 20.15 -0.86 -26.70
C ALA A 169 20.19 0.68 -26.62
N GLN A 170 19.70 1.36 -27.67
CA GLN A 170 19.58 2.83 -27.71
C GLN A 170 18.59 3.31 -26.65
N LEU A 171 17.43 2.63 -26.50
CA LEU A 171 16.44 2.99 -25.47
C LEU A 171 17.00 2.81 -24.07
N LEU A 172 17.64 1.67 -23.77
CA LEU A 172 18.28 1.43 -22.47
C LEU A 172 19.36 2.48 -22.16
N SER A 173 20.18 2.86 -23.16
CA SER A 173 21.17 3.91 -22.98
C SER A 173 20.55 5.27 -22.67
N ALA A 174 19.44 5.61 -23.33
CA ALA A 174 18.71 6.85 -23.09
C ALA A 174 18.08 6.89 -21.70
N LEU A 175 17.44 5.78 -21.24
CA LEU A 175 16.84 5.67 -19.92
C LEU A 175 17.88 5.77 -18.80
N LYS A 176 19.02 5.08 -18.94
CA LYS A 176 20.14 5.18 -17.97
C LYS A 176 20.68 6.61 -17.83
N LYS A 177 20.74 7.39 -18.92
CA LYS A 177 21.15 8.81 -18.87
C LYS A 177 20.15 9.70 -18.13
N GLN A 178 18.88 9.27 -18.02
CA GLN A 178 17.82 9.99 -17.31
C GLN A 178 17.61 9.47 -15.89
N GLU A 179 18.51 8.62 -15.37
CA GLU A 179 18.40 8.00 -14.04
C GLU A 179 17.08 7.23 -13.84
N VAL A 180 16.52 6.68 -14.91
CA VAL A 180 15.38 5.77 -14.86
C VAL A 180 15.94 4.35 -14.74
N GLU A 181 15.70 3.72 -13.56
CA GLU A 181 16.02 2.33 -13.29
C GLU A 181 14.94 1.40 -13.80
#